data_f2962f0e3ed5ba3966e9e30434fe2ff6
#
_entry.id   f2962f0e3ed5ba3966e9e30434fe2ff6
#
_cell.length_a   1.000
_cell.length_b   1.000
_cell.length_c   1.000
_cell.angle_alpha   90.00
_cell.angle_beta   90.00
_cell.angle_gamma   90.00
#
_symmetry.space_group_name_H-M   'P 1'
#
loop_
_entity.id
_entity.type
_entity.pdbx_description
1 polymer ?
#
loop_
_entity_poly.entity_id
_entity_poly.type
_entity_poly.pdbx_seq_one_letter_code
_entity_poly.pdbx_strand_id
1 'polypeptide(L)'
;MKTAVVAIVGRPSVGKSTFLNTASGEKISIVSPVPQTTRNAVRGIVNTSLGQLVFVDTPGYHDSDKKLNVKLKGIAAEQLSSADAVLYMIDAARAVGTEERLTAELVAPFADKTVVAVNKIDLNEANPAAARSFAASALPSVPAGRVFDISAEKDTNVNDVLRALYDIAPEAEPLYPEEFYTDQEVDFRIAEIIREQAINRLRDELPHAIYVDISDMEWRREGKELWVRAFLCVERESQKGMVIGKGAAMIKTIRVESIKTLRKIFPYRVDLDLQVKVNKNWRQKDPILNKLLK
;
A
#
# COMPACT_ATOMS: atom_id res chain seq x y z
N MET A 1 -0.99 -5.46 27.63
CA MET A 1 -0.40 -5.63 26.29
C MET A 1 -0.49 -4.29 25.57
N LYS A 2 0.47 -3.97 24.72
CA LYS A 2 0.44 -2.73 23.93
C LYS A 2 -0.34 -2.96 22.64
N THR A 3 -1.30 -2.08 22.31
CA THR A 3 -2.08 -2.18 21.06
C THR A 3 -2.28 -0.79 20.47
N ALA A 4 -1.97 -0.61 19.18
CA ALA A 4 -2.16 0.68 18.51
C ALA A 4 -2.56 0.51 17.04
N VAL A 5 -3.42 1.42 16.58
CA VAL A 5 -3.64 1.68 15.15
C VAL A 5 -2.58 2.69 14.69
N VAL A 6 -1.79 2.33 13.68
CA VAL A 6 -0.68 3.13 13.16
C VAL A 6 -0.97 3.58 11.72
N ALA A 7 -1.12 4.87 11.49
CA ALA A 7 -1.22 5.40 10.14
C ALA A 7 0.17 5.53 9.50
N ILE A 8 0.40 4.88 8.35
CA ILE A 8 1.63 5.04 7.58
C ILE A 8 1.42 6.16 6.56
N VAL A 9 2.22 7.22 6.64
CA VAL A 9 2.14 8.38 5.77
C VAL A 9 3.48 8.67 5.11
N GLY A 10 3.44 9.18 3.91
CA GLY A 10 4.60 9.56 3.13
C GLY A 10 4.22 9.75 1.66
N ARG A 11 5.07 10.43 0.91
CA ARG A 11 4.82 10.65 -0.52
C ARG A 11 4.71 9.34 -1.31
N PRO A 12 4.21 9.38 -2.54
CA PRO A 12 4.17 8.20 -3.40
C PRO A 12 5.56 7.58 -3.61
N SER A 13 5.60 6.25 -3.63
CA SER A 13 6.83 5.43 -3.84
C SER A 13 7.92 5.58 -2.77
N VAL A 14 7.61 6.13 -1.58
CA VAL A 14 8.57 6.20 -0.45
C VAL A 14 8.86 4.83 0.17
N GLY A 15 8.01 3.83 -0.07
CA GLY A 15 8.17 2.46 0.45
C GLY A 15 7.20 2.06 1.58
N LYS A 16 6.06 2.74 1.75
CA LYS A 16 5.05 2.43 2.77
C LYS A 16 4.59 0.97 2.71
N SER A 17 4.14 0.52 1.54
CA SER A 17 3.67 -0.86 1.31
C SER A 17 4.80 -1.88 1.46
N THR A 18 6.04 -1.53 1.11
CA THR A 18 7.22 -2.37 1.35
C THR A 18 7.47 -2.52 2.85
N PHE A 19 7.48 -1.41 3.59
CA PHE A 19 7.62 -1.43 5.04
C PHE A 19 6.57 -2.32 5.70
N LEU A 20 5.30 -2.17 5.32
CA LEU A 20 4.21 -2.97 5.87
C LEU A 20 4.42 -4.48 5.63
N ASN A 21 4.78 -4.86 4.41
CA ASN A 21 5.05 -6.26 4.07
C ASN A 21 6.26 -6.81 4.85
N THR A 22 7.34 -6.02 4.99
CA THR A 22 8.54 -6.43 5.74
C THR A 22 8.24 -6.55 7.24
N ALA A 23 7.56 -5.56 7.82
CA ALA A 23 7.22 -5.55 9.24
C ALA A 23 6.28 -6.71 9.65
N SER A 24 5.39 -7.13 8.75
CA SER A 24 4.48 -8.25 8.99
C SER A 24 5.07 -9.61 8.63
N GLY A 25 6.12 -9.66 7.80
CA GLY A 25 6.62 -10.90 7.21
C GLY A 25 5.71 -11.49 6.13
N GLU A 26 4.62 -10.81 5.76
CA GLU A 26 3.57 -11.30 4.89
C GLU A 26 3.30 -10.34 3.72
N LYS A 27 2.82 -10.87 2.60
CA LYS A 27 2.39 -10.07 1.45
C LYS A 27 0.99 -9.49 1.69
N ILE A 28 0.92 -8.29 2.27
CA ILE A 28 -0.32 -7.57 2.59
C ILE A 28 -0.65 -6.55 1.50
N SER A 29 0.27 -5.63 1.25
CA SER A 29 0.10 -4.57 0.26
C SER A 29 0.85 -4.88 -1.03
N ILE A 30 0.31 -4.41 -2.16
CA ILE A 30 0.98 -4.49 -3.45
C ILE A 30 2.12 -3.47 -3.54
N VAL A 31 3.19 -3.87 -4.22
CA VAL A 31 4.39 -3.06 -4.39
C VAL A 31 4.67 -2.84 -5.87
N SER A 32 4.91 -1.60 -6.26
CA SER A 32 5.28 -1.24 -7.63
C SER A 32 6.15 0.02 -7.65
N PRO A 33 7.08 0.16 -8.60
CA PRO A 33 7.79 1.40 -8.84
C PRO A 33 6.87 2.53 -9.37
N VAL A 34 5.67 2.19 -9.85
CA VAL A 34 4.69 3.16 -10.35
C VAL A 34 4.06 3.92 -9.18
N PRO A 35 4.05 5.26 -9.19
CA PRO A 35 3.42 6.05 -8.12
C PRO A 35 1.91 5.76 -7.99
N GLN A 36 1.36 5.98 -6.78
CA GLN A 36 -0.07 5.79 -6.48
C GLN A 36 -0.56 4.34 -6.67
N THR A 37 0.27 3.38 -6.29
CA THR A 37 -0.08 1.96 -6.34
C THR A 37 -1.18 1.64 -5.32
N THR A 38 -1.04 2.11 -4.08
CA THR A 38 -2.04 1.95 -3.02
C THR A 38 -3.20 2.93 -3.25
N ARG A 39 -4.42 2.40 -3.36
CA ARG A 39 -5.65 3.19 -3.53
C ARG A 39 -6.59 3.09 -2.35
N ASN A 40 -6.52 2.01 -1.61
CA ASN A 40 -7.34 1.76 -0.42
C ASN A 40 -6.48 1.84 0.84
N ALA A 41 -7.11 2.16 1.95
CA ALA A 41 -6.49 2.00 3.26
C ALA A 41 -6.40 0.49 3.58
N VAL A 42 -5.22 -0.08 3.38
CA VAL A 42 -4.96 -1.50 3.62
C VAL A 42 -4.48 -1.69 5.05
N ARG A 43 -5.13 -2.59 5.80
CA ARG A 43 -4.68 -2.93 7.15
C ARG A 43 -3.74 -4.12 7.14
N GLY A 44 -2.61 -3.94 7.83
CA GLY A 44 -1.66 -5.00 8.13
C GLY A 44 -1.47 -5.13 9.63
N ILE A 45 -1.57 -6.34 10.14
CA ILE A 45 -1.54 -6.66 11.56
C ILE A 45 -0.18 -7.27 11.87
N VAL A 46 0.56 -6.66 12.79
CA VAL A 46 1.87 -7.11 13.25
C VAL A 46 1.76 -7.50 14.73
N ASN A 47 1.84 -8.80 14.98
CA ASN A 47 1.84 -9.36 16.32
C ASN A 47 3.26 -9.64 16.77
N THR A 48 3.63 -9.18 17.99
CA THR A 48 4.93 -9.43 18.60
C THR A 48 4.75 -9.73 20.10
N SER A 49 5.82 -10.10 20.79
CA SER A 49 5.80 -10.27 22.26
C SER A 49 5.48 -8.97 23.02
N LEU A 50 5.58 -7.80 22.39
CA LEU A 50 5.25 -6.51 22.98
C LEU A 50 3.75 -6.18 22.87
N GLY A 51 3.09 -6.73 21.86
CA GLY A 51 1.68 -6.46 21.59
C GLY A 51 1.29 -6.54 20.11
N GLN A 52 0.27 -5.78 19.74
CA GLN A 52 -0.27 -5.74 18.39
C GLN A 52 -0.22 -4.32 17.80
N LEU A 53 0.37 -4.16 16.61
CA LEU A 53 0.29 -2.94 15.82
C LEU A 53 -0.57 -3.19 14.57
N VAL A 54 -1.62 -2.41 14.42
CA VAL A 54 -2.50 -2.44 13.24
C VAL A 54 -2.12 -1.29 12.33
N PHE A 55 -1.30 -1.56 11.35
CA PHE A 55 -0.88 -0.57 10.37
C PHE A 55 -1.98 -0.31 9.34
N VAL A 56 -2.20 0.95 9.03
CA VAL A 56 -3.07 1.38 7.93
C VAL A 56 -2.17 1.99 6.85
N ASP A 57 -1.94 1.24 5.75
CA ASP A 57 -1.20 1.74 4.59
C ASP A 57 -2.09 2.70 3.82
N THR A 58 -1.82 3.99 3.95
CA THR A 58 -2.61 5.03 3.30
C THR A 58 -2.12 5.31 1.88
N PRO A 59 -3.01 5.70 0.96
CA PRO A 59 -2.61 6.23 -0.34
C PRO A 59 -1.61 7.37 -0.16
N GLY A 60 -0.52 7.36 -0.97
CA GLY A 60 0.49 8.42 -0.92
C GLY A 60 -0.12 9.78 -1.21
N TYR A 61 0.23 10.78 -0.40
CA TYR A 61 -0.23 12.16 -0.57
C TYR A 61 0.26 12.72 -1.91
N HIS A 62 -0.66 13.19 -2.74
CA HIS A 62 -0.35 13.85 -4.01
C HIS A 62 -1.32 15.01 -4.24
N ASP A 63 -0.79 16.18 -4.54
CA ASP A 63 -1.61 17.36 -4.81
C ASP A 63 -2.17 17.32 -6.23
N SER A 64 -3.48 17.10 -6.35
CA SER A 64 -4.18 17.06 -7.64
C SER A 64 -5.68 17.22 -7.44
N ASP A 65 -6.32 17.99 -8.29
CA ASP A 65 -7.77 18.25 -8.28
C ASP A 65 -8.61 17.14 -8.91
N LYS A 66 -7.99 16.06 -9.38
CA LYS A 66 -8.73 14.91 -9.93
C LYS A 66 -9.57 14.26 -8.84
N LYS A 67 -10.84 13.97 -9.14
CA LYS A 67 -11.83 13.42 -8.21
C LYS A 67 -11.33 12.23 -7.38
N LEU A 68 -10.57 11.32 -8.00
CA LEU A 68 -9.93 10.22 -7.31
C LEU A 68 -8.92 10.70 -6.25
N ASN A 69 -8.04 11.63 -6.61
CA ASN A 69 -7.00 12.12 -5.69
C ASN A 69 -7.58 12.93 -4.52
N VAL A 70 -8.66 13.67 -4.72
CA VAL A 70 -9.39 14.37 -3.64
C VAL A 70 -9.93 13.36 -2.63
N LYS A 71 -10.52 12.24 -3.09
CA LYS A 71 -10.96 11.15 -2.20
C LYS A 71 -9.80 10.51 -1.44
N LEU A 72 -8.66 10.26 -2.10
CA LEU A 72 -7.47 9.69 -1.46
C LEU A 72 -6.87 10.61 -0.38
N LYS A 73 -6.89 11.94 -0.59
CA LYS A 73 -6.52 12.94 0.43
C LYS A 73 -7.42 12.84 1.67
N GLY A 74 -8.74 12.75 1.46
CA GLY A 74 -9.71 12.61 2.55
C GLY A 74 -9.44 11.37 3.40
N ILE A 75 -9.19 10.23 2.77
CA ILE A 75 -8.84 8.98 3.46
C ILE A 75 -7.57 9.15 4.30
N ALA A 76 -6.51 9.73 3.76
CA ALA A 76 -5.26 9.93 4.50
C ALA A 76 -5.44 10.85 5.72
N ALA A 77 -6.18 11.94 5.59
CA ALA A 77 -6.45 12.87 6.70
C ALA A 77 -7.30 12.21 7.82
N GLU A 78 -8.31 11.43 7.45
CA GLU A 78 -9.15 10.69 8.39
C GLU A 78 -8.33 9.65 9.17
N GLN A 79 -7.47 8.89 8.49
CA GLN A 79 -6.61 7.90 9.12
C GLN A 79 -5.61 8.52 10.10
N LEU A 80 -5.00 9.66 9.77
CA LEU A 80 -4.11 10.38 10.68
C LEU A 80 -4.80 10.84 11.95
N SER A 81 -6.02 11.33 11.82
CA SER A 81 -6.81 11.84 12.93
C SER A 81 -7.22 10.71 13.90
N SER A 82 -7.60 9.55 13.37
CA SER A 82 -8.12 8.42 14.15
C SER A 82 -7.04 7.46 14.67
N ALA A 83 -5.80 7.52 14.15
CA ALA A 83 -4.72 6.64 14.55
C ALA A 83 -4.16 6.98 15.95
N ASP A 84 -3.70 5.96 16.68
CA ASP A 84 -3.01 6.10 17.96
C ASP A 84 -1.56 6.55 17.78
N ALA A 85 -0.92 6.14 16.69
CA ALA A 85 0.43 6.54 16.31
C ALA A 85 0.54 6.80 14.81
N VAL A 86 1.54 7.58 14.41
CA VAL A 86 1.82 7.92 13.01
C VAL A 86 3.24 7.47 12.66
N LEU A 87 3.38 6.73 11.58
CA LEU A 87 4.66 6.45 10.94
C LEU A 87 4.83 7.34 9.71
N TYR A 88 5.65 8.38 9.82
CA TYR A 88 5.99 9.23 8.70
C TYR A 88 7.25 8.73 8.00
N MET A 89 7.13 8.37 6.73
CA MET A 89 8.22 7.85 5.92
C MET A 89 8.76 8.89 4.94
N ILE A 90 10.07 9.12 4.96
CA ILE A 90 10.81 10.02 4.07
C ILE A 90 11.76 9.20 3.19
N ASP A 91 11.83 9.50 1.90
CA ASP A 91 12.71 8.83 0.94
C ASP A 91 14.10 9.51 0.90
N ALA A 92 15.13 8.84 1.43
CA ALA A 92 16.50 9.35 1.46
C ALA A 92 17.15 9.47 0.09
N ALA A 93 16.65 8.75 -0.93
CA ALA A 93 17.22 8.75 -2.28
C ALA A 93 16.63 9.85 -3.18
N ARG A 94 15.70 10.66 -2.68
CA ARG A 94 15.06 11.74 -3.46
C ARG A 94 15.13 13.07 -2.73
N ALA A 95 15.46 14.13 -3.45
CA ALA A 95 15.46 15.47 -2.90
C ALA A 95 14.09 15.86 -2.32
N VAL A 96 14.11 16.68 -1.27
CA VAL A 96 12.91 17.25 -0.65
C VAL A 96 12.24 18.21 -1.62
N GLY A 97 11.05 17.85 -2.09
CA GLY A 97 10.23 18.66 -2.98
C GLY A 97 8.96 19.15 -2.31
N THR A 98 8.05 19.72 -3.11
CA THR A 98 6.74 20.24 -2.64
C THR A 98 5.90 19.15 -1.98
N GLU A 99 5.84 17.93 -2.57
CA GLU A 99 5.08 16.80 -2.01
C GLU A 99 5.54 16.41 -0.60
N GLU A 100 6.87 16.44 -0.35
CA GLU A 100 7.42 16.11 0.97
C GLU A 100 7.07 17.17 2.00
N ARG A 101 7.15 18.47 1.62
CA ARG A 101 6.77 19.58 2.50
C ARG A 101 5.29 19.53 2.88
N LEU A 102 4.41 19.33 1.89
CA LEU A 102 2.97 19.20 2.11
C LEU A 102 2.63 17.97 2.98
N THR A 103 3.37 16.88 2.82
CA THR A 103 3.20 15.71 3.68
C THR A 103 3.64 15.99 5.12
N ALA A 104 4.75 16.70 5.30
CA ALA A 104 5.22 17.11 6.63
C ALA A 104 4.21 18.06 7.32
N GLU A 105 3.67 19.03 6.59
CA GLU A 105 2.60 19.94 7.08
C GLU A 105 1.35 19.16 7.54
N LEU A 106 0.97 18.11 6.81
CA LEU A 106 -0.16 17.24 7.17
C LEU A 106 0.13 16.44 8.47
N VAL A 107 1.38 16.05 8.70
CA VAL A 107 1.81 15.28 9.88
C VAL A 107 2.08 16.16 11.10
N ALA A 108 2.47 17.40 10.91
CA ALA A 108 2.89 18.32 11.98
C ALA A 108 1.90 18.44 13.18
N PRO A 109 0.57 18.45 12.99
CA PRO A 109 -0.38 18.45 14.10
C PRO A 109 -0.33 17.21 15.00
N PHE A 110 0.31 16.12 14.55
CA PHE A 110 0.39 14.83 15.21
C PHE A 110 1.82 14.45 15.63
N ALA A 111 2.71 15.44 15.74
CA ALA A 111 4.13 15.25 16.02
C ALA A 111 4.39 14.50 17.35
N ASP A 112 3.54 14.68 18.35
CA ASP A 112 3.60 14.03 19.67
C ASP A 112 3.50 12.49 19.57
N LYS A 113 2.71 11.99 18.63
CA LYS A 113 2.51 10.56 18.36
C LYS A 113 3.20 10.05 17.08
N THR A 114 4.16 10.82 16.53
CA THR A 114 4.85 10.50 15.28
C THR A 114 6.22 9.84 15.52
N VAL A 115 6.48 8.78 14.74
CA VAL A 115 7.80 8.18 14.48
C VAL A 115 8.17 8.48 13.03
N VAL A 116 9.42 8.90 12.78
CA VAL A 116 9.92 9.20 11.44
C VAL A 116 10.86 8.08 10.98
N ALA A 117 10.61 7.55 9.78
CA ALA A 117 11.46 6.57 9.13
C ALA A 117 12.06 7.15 7.83
N VAL A 118 13.35 7.42 7.85
CA VAL A 118 14.14 7.82 6.68
C VAL A 118 14.51 6.56 5.91
N ASN A 119 13.77 6.26 4.86
CA ASN A 119 13.81 4.98 4.14
C ASN A 119 14.72 5.03 2.91
N LYS A 120 15.07 3.84 2.40
CA LYS A 120 15.90 3.59 1.22
C LYS A 120 17.37 3.96 1.40
N ILE A 121 17.90 3.80 2.61
CA ILE A 121 19.32 4.05 2.90
C ILE A 121 20.26 3.07 2.18
N ASP A 122 19.72 1.99 1.64
CA ASP A 122 20.43 0.97 0.85
C ASP A 122 20.75 1.41 -0.58
N LEU A 123 20.17 2.52 -1.06
CA LEU A 123 20.41 3.03 -2.40
C LEU A 123 21.65 3.93 -2.43
N ASN A 124 22.42 3.87 -3.52
CA ASN A 124 23.67 4.62 -3.66
C ASN A 124 23.48 6.16 -3.63
N GLU A 125 22.33 6.64 -4.13
CA GLU A 125 21.95 8.04 -4.15
C GLU A 125 21.34 8.55 -2.84
N ALA A 126 21.20 7.69 -1.82
CA ALA A 126 20.60 8.07 -0.56
C ALA A 126 21.43 9.10 0.20
N ASN A 127 20.73 10.11 0.73
CA ASN A 127 21.29 11.11 1.64
C ASN A 127 20.46 11.19 2.93
N PRO A 128 20.64 10.24 3.87
CA PRO A 128 19.89 10.21 5.12
C PRO A 128 20.10 11.46 5.96
N ALA A 129 21.29 12.08 5.92
CA ALA A 129 21.60 13.29 6.68
C ALA A 129 20.70 14.47 6.24
N ALA A 130 20.52 14.66 4.92
CA ALA A 130 19.63 15.70 4.40
C ALA A 130 18.17 15.42 4.77
N ALA A 131 17.71 14.17 4.70
CA ALA A 131 16.35 13.78 5.07
C ALA A 131 16.08 14.00 6.57
N ARG A 132 17.03 13.65 7.46
CA ARG A 132 16.93 13.93 8.90
C ARG A 132 16.91 15.42 9.20
N SER A 133 17.77 16.21 8.53
CA SER A 133 17.79 17.67 8.68
C SER A 133 16.45 18.29 8.28
N PHE A 134 15.85 17.81 7.20
CA PHE A 134 14.51 18.21 6.81
C PHE A 134 13.47 17.82 7.87
N ALA A 135 13.47 16.58 8.34
CA ALA A 135 12.55 16.11 9.38
C ALA A 135 12.63 16.96 10.66
N ALA A 136 13.84 17.26 11.13
CA ALA A 136 14.07 18.11 12.30
C ALA A 136 13.56 19.54 12.11
N SER A 137 13.69 20.09 10.90
CA SER A 137 13.23 21.43 10.57
C SER A 137 11.70 21.49 10.41
N ALA A 138 11.10 20.50 9.76
CA ALA A 138 9.67 20.46 9.45
C ALA A 138 8.82 20.00 10.65
N LEU A 139 9.36 19.13 11.50
CA LEU A 139 8.71 18.51 12.65
C LEU A 139 9.56 18.68 13.93
N PRO A 140 9.82 19.91 14.40
CA PRO A 140 10.72 20.16 15.52
C PRO A 140 10.24 19.55 16.85
N SER A 141 8.96 19.23 16.96
CA SER A 141 8.35 18.61 18.15
C SER A 141 8.53 17.08 18.19
N VAL A 142 9.00 16.45 17.11
CA VAL A 142 9.33 15.01 17.11
C VAL A 142 10.71 14.81 17.77
N PRO A 143 10.80 14.02 18.84
CA PRO A 143 12.08 13.76 19.50
C PRO A 143 13.08 13.09 18.54
N ALA A 144 14.36 13.46 18.61
CA ALA A 144 15.41 12.87 17.77
C ALA A 144 15.52 11.34 17.92
N GLY A 145 15.20 10.79 19.11
CA GLY A 145 15.15 9.35 19.36
C GLY A 145 13.99 8.61 18.65
N ARG A 146 13.09 9.32 17.97
CA ARG A 146 12.03 8.76 17.15
C ARG A 146 12.28 8.93 15.64
N VAL A 147 13.51 9.23 15.23
CA VAL A 147 13.91 9.35 13.83
C VAL A 147 14.91 8.26 13.50
N PHE A 148 14.54 7.36 12.61
CA PHE A 148 15.31 6.16 12.26
C PHE A 148 15.69 6.13 10.78
N ASP A 149 16.93 5.77 10.48
CA ASP A 149 17.39 5.45 9.13
C ASP A 149 17.11 3.98 8.85
N ILE A 150 16.32 3.67 7.83
CA ILE A 150 15.89 2.30 7.53
C ILE A 150 16.06 1.93 6.06
N SER A 151 16.13 0.63 5.80
CA SER A 151 15.78 0.05 4.51
C SER A 151 14.63 -0.94 4.70
N ALA A 152 13.44 -0.56 4.28
CA ALA A 152 12.29 -1.45 4.28
C ALA A 152 12.49 -2.65 3.34
N GLU A 153 13.22 -2.48 2.25
CA GLU A 153 13.52 -3.54 1.28
C GLU A 153 14.53 -4.57 1.82
N LYS A 154 15.47 -4.13 2.66
CA LYS A 154 16.54 -4.98 3.24
C LYS A 154 16.29 -5.35 4.69
N ASP A 155 15.13 -5.02 5.24
CA ASP A 155 14.79 -5.23 6.66
C ASP A 155 15.81 -4.59 7.65
N THR A 156 16.42 -3.46 7.24
CA THR A 156 17.39 -2.77 8.08
C THR A 156 16.67 -1.81 9.02
N ASN A 157 16.88 -1.94 10.34
CA ASN A 157 16.33 -1.11 11.41
C ASN A 157 14.78 -1.03 11.46
N VAL A 158 14.07 -1.93 10.78
CA VAL A 158 12.58 -1.99 10.82
C VAL A 158 12.11 -2.28 12.25
N ASN A 159 12.79 -3.19 12.97
CA ASN A 159 12.46 -3.52 14.35
C ASN A 159 12.62 -2.35 15.32
N ASP A 160 13.54 -1.41 15.07
CA ASP A 160 13.71 -0.24 15.92
C ASP A 160 12.54 0.73 15.78
N VAL A 161 12.02 0.88 14.55
CA VAL A 161 10.77 1.62 14.28
C VAL A 161 9.59 0.96 14.98
N LEU A 162 9.46 -0.37 14.93
CA LEU A 162 8.38 -1.08 15.61
C LEU A 162 8.45 -0.87 17.14
N ARG A 163 9.63 -0.95 17.75
CA ARG A 163 9.81 -0.66 19.19
C ARG A 163 9.37 0.76 19.54
N ALA A 164 9.80 1.77 18.76
CA ALA A 164 9.41 3.15 19.00
C ALA A 164 7.89 3.38 18.87
N LEU A 165 7.22 2.65 17.97
CA LEU A 165 5.76 2.67 17.87
C LEU A 165 5.09 2.00 19.08
N TYR A 166 5.64 0.88 19.58
CA TYR A 166 5.16 0.28 20.82
C TYR A 166 5.37 1.17 22.05
N ASP A 167 6.42 2.00 22.09
CA ASP A 167 6.63 2.95 23.20
C ASP A 167 5.52 4.01 23.26
N ILE A 168 4.94 4.38 22.12
CA ILE A 168 3.81 5.31 22.02
C ILE A 168 2.47 4.60 22.27
N ALA A 169 2.36 3.33 21.87
CA ALA A 169 1.13 2.56 21.90
C ALA A 169 0.50 2.50 23.31
N PRO A 170 -0.83 2.72 23.43
CA PRO A 170 -1.53 2.54 24.69
C PRO A 170 -1.57 1.07 25.15
N GLU A 171 -1.82 0.86 26.42
CA GLU A 171 -2.19 -0.46 26.92
C GLU A 171 -3.64 -0.74 26.59
N ALA A 172 -3.87 -1.78 25.79
CA ALA A 172 -5.21 -2.19 25.34
C ALA A 172 -5.22 -3.68 24.94
N GLU A 173 -6.41 -4.25 24.85
CA GLU A 173 -6.62 -5.58 24.28
C GLU A 173 -6.33 -5.60 22.78
N PRO A 174 -5.90 -6.74 22.22
CA PRO A 174 -5.72 -6.90 20.78
C PRO A 174 -7.01 -6.62 20.01
N LEU A 175 -6.89 -5.93 18.90
CA LEU A 175 -8.02 -5.63 18.00
C LEU A 175 -8.39 -6.83 17.10
N TYR A 176 -7.42 -7.69 16.84
CA TYR A 176 -7.55 -8.87 15.97
C TYR A 176 -6.97 -10.12 16.66
N PRO A 177 -7.49 -11.32 16.35
CA PRO A 177 -6.85 -12.57 16.75
C PRO A 177 -5.39 -12.65 16.27
N GLU A 178 -4.53 -13.38 17.02
CA GLU A 178 -3.09 -13.44 16.76
C GLU A 178 -2.73 -14.02 15.40
N GLU A 179 -3.56 -14.93 14.87
CA GLU A 179 -3.38 -15.55 13.55
C GLU A 179 -3.70 -14.62 12.38
N PHE A 180 -4.28 -13.43 12.63
CA PHE A 180 -4.59 -12.47 11.58
C PHE A 180 -3.39 -11.59 11.28
N TYR A 181 -3.04 -11.47 10.00
CA TYR A 181 -2.05 -10.51 9.49
C TYR A 181 -2.68 -9.44 8.59
N THR A 182 -3.94 -9.60 8.21
CA THR A 182 -4.75 -8.61 7.48
C THR A 182 -6.25 -8.92 7.62
N ASP A 183 -7.09 -7.91 7.52
CA ASP A 183 -8.55 -8.04 7.47
C ASP A 183 -9.12 -7.93 6.04
N GLN A 184 -8.24 -7.96 5.02
CA GLN A 184 -8.66 -7.86 3.63
C GLN A 184 -9.49 -9.06 3.19
N GLU A 185 -10.61 -8.79 2.53
CA GLU A 185 -11.43 -9.80 1.86
C GLU A 185 -10.66 -10.51 0.74
N VAL A 186 -10.97 -11.77 0.50
CA VAL A 186 -10.28 -12.63 -0.47
C VAL A 186 -10.36 -12.05 -1.90
N ASP A 187 -11.53 -11.56 -2.30
CA ASP A 187 -11.75 -10.95 -3.62
C ASP A 187 -10.89 -9.71 -3.82
N PHE A 188 -10.81 -8.86 -2.81
CA PHE A 188 -9.96 -7.67 -2.83
C PHE A 188 -8.48 -8.05 -2.97
N ARG A 189 -7.98 -9.01 -2.19
CA ARG A 189 -6.59 -9.47 -2.28
C ARG A 189 -6.24 -10.02 -3.67
N ILE A 190 -7.14 -10.83 -4.25
CA ILE A 190 -6.95 -11.37 -5.60
C ILE A 190 -6.93 -10.23 -6.63
N ALA A 191 -7.86 -9.26 -6.53
CA ALA A 191 -7.90 -8.10 -7.42
C ALA A 191 -6.61 -7.28 -7.36
N GLU A 192 -6.09 -7.00 -6.16
CA GLU A 192 -4.86 -6.23 -5.96
C GLU A 192 -3.62 -6.98 -6.50
N ILE A 193 -3.52 -8.30 -6.32
CA ILE A 193 -2.42 -9.10 -6.91
C ILE A 193 -2.46 -9.06 -8.44
N ILE A 194 -3.64 -9.19 -9.05
CA ILE A 194 -3.79 -9.05 -10.51
C ILE A 194 -3.38 -7.64 -10.95
N ARG A 195 -3.80 -6.62 -10.21
CA ARG A 195 -3.47 -5.22 -10.48
C ARG A 195 -1.97 -4.96 -10.38
N GLU A 196 -1.29 -5.50 -9.36
CA GLU A 196 0.18 -5.42 -9.21
C GLU A 196 0.89 -6.01 -10.43
N GLN A 197 0.49 -7.21 -10.85
CA GLN A 197 1.11 -7.87 -12.00
C GLN A 197 0.87 -7.10 -13.31
N ALA A 198 -0.27 -6.45 -13.44
CA ALA A 198 -0.58 -5.58 -14.57
C ALA A 198 0.23 -4.28 -14.54
N ILE A 199 0.25 -3.56 -13.41
CA ILE A 199 1.00 -2.30 -13.24
C ILE A 199 2.48 -2.50 -13.53
N ASN A 200 3.09 -3.59 -13.06
CA ASN A 200 4.51 -3.85 -13.22
C ASN A 200 4.92 -4.24 -14.66
N ARG A 201 3.96 -4.47 -15.57
CA ARG A 201 4.20 -4.86 -16.97
C ARG A 201 3.70 -3.88 -17.99
N LEU A 202 2.72 -3.08 -17.62
CA LEU A 202 2.19 -2.01 -18.47
C LEU A 202 3.08 -0.76 -18.38
N ARG A 203 3.01 0.09 -19.39
CA ARG A 203 3.85 1.29 -19.50
C ARG A 203 3.00 2.53 -19.69
N ASP A 204 3.64 3.68 -19.63
CA ASP A 204 3.09 4.99 -19.85
C ASP A 204 1.88 5.27 -18.94
N GLU A 205 0.75 5.68 -19.45
CA GLU A 205 -0.46 5.99 -18.69
C GLU A 205 -1.33 4.76 -18.35
N LEU A 206 -1.04 3.58 -18.92
CA LEU A 206 -1.84 2.37 -18.70
C LEU A 206 -1.92 1.92 -17.25
N PRO A 207 -0.82 1.90 -16.46
CA PRO A 207 -0.87 1.55 -15.05
C PRO A 207 -1.88 2.36 -14.23
N HIS A 208 -2.07 3.63 -14.59
CA HIS A 208 -3.01 4.52 -13.92
C HIS A 208 -4.45 4.38 -14.44
N ALA A 209 -4.63 3.85 -15.66
CA ALA A 209 -5.92 3.74 -16.34
C ALA A 209 -6.66 2.43 -16.05
N ILE A 210 -6.06 1.50 -15.29
CA ILE A 210 -6.63 0.18 -15.03
C ILE A 210 -7.23 0.05 -13.63
N TYR A 211 -8.21 -0.84 -13.52
CA TYR A 211 -8.63 -1.46 -12.26
C TYR A 211 -9.03 -2.91 -12.50
N VAL A 212 -9.14 -3.70 -11.44
CA VAL A 212 -9.58 -5.10 -11.52
C VAL A 212 -10.95 -5.22 -10.88
N ASP A 213 -11.86 -5.91 -11.55
CA ASP A 213 -13.20 -6.22 -11.09
C ASP A 213 -13.35 -7.74 -10.98
N ILE A 214 -13.55 -8.22 -9.77
CA ILE A 214 -13.91 -9.62 -9.53
C ILE A 214 -15.40 -9.75 -9.79
N SER A 215 -15.77 -10.54 -10.78
CA SER A 215 -17.18 -10.71 -11.16
C SER A 215 -17.81 -11.96 -10.58
N ASP A 216 -17.03 -12.99 -10.33
CA ASP A 216 -17.52 -14.26 -9.82
C ASP A 216 -16.42 -15.06 -9.12
N MET A 217 -16.79 -15.81 -8.07
CA MET A 217 -15.91 -16.73 -7.35
C MET A 217 -16.69 -17.99 -6.97
N GLU A 218 -16.09 -19.15 -7.22
CA GLU A 218 -16.70 -20.44 -6.93
C GLU A 218 -15.70 -21.41 -6.31
N TRP A 219 -16.06 -21.97 -5.15
CA TRP A 219 -15.28 -23.04 -4.54
C TRP A 219 -15.50 -24.36 -5.29
N ARG A 220 -14.41 -25.02 -5.64
CA ARG A 220 -14.38 -26.30 -6.36
C ARG A 220 -13.57 -27.33 -5.59
N ARG A 221 -13.71 -28.60 -5.97
CA ARG A 221 -12.93 -29.70 -5.41
C ARG A 221 -12.98 -29.73 -3.86
N GLU A 222 -14.18 -29.68 -3.31
CA GLU A 222 -14.39 -29.74 -1.86
C GLU A 222 -13.61 -28.66 -1.08
N GLY A 223 -13.56 -27.44 -1.59
CA GLY A 223 -12.88 -26.31 -0.94
C GLY A 223 -11.36 -26.23 -1.18
N LYS A 224 -10.77 -27.10 -1.98
CA LYS A 224 -9.32 -27.10 -2.28
C LYS A 224 -8.92 -26.19 -3.44
N GLU A 225 -9.89 -25.72 -4.23
CA GLU A 225 -9.66 -24.86 -5.38
C GLU A 225 -10.72 -23.75 -5.42
N LEU A 226 -10.27 -22.50 -5.54
CA LEU A 226 -11.10 -21.33 -5.78
C LEU A 226 -10.99 -20.93 -7.24
N TRP A 227 -12.08 -21.07 -8.00
CA TRP A 227 -12.18 -20.51 -9.33
C TRP A 227 -12.62 -19.05 -9.25
N VAL A 228 -11.96 -18.18 -10.03
CA VAL A 228 -12.19 -16.74 -10.01
C VAL A 228 -12.29 -16.21 -11.42
N ARG A 229 -13.37 -15.48 -11.72
CA ARG A 229 -13.50 -14.66 -12.94
C ARG A 229 -13.22 -13.22 -12.62
N ALA A 230 -12.20 -12.66 -13.29
CA ALA A 230 -11.76 -11.29 -13.11
C ALA A 230 -11.69 -10.53 -14.44
N PHE A 231 -12.04 -9.25 -14.40
CA PHE A 231 -11.88 -8.33 -15.53
C PHE A 231 -10.80 -7.29 -15.22
N LEU A 232 -9.76 -7.24 -16.04
CA LEU A 232 -8.83 -6.12 -16.08
C LEU A 232 -9.47 -5.00 -16.93
N CYS A 233 -9.99 -3.98 -16.25
CA CYS A 233 -10.77 -2.91 -16.87
C CYS A 233 -9.88 -1.74 -17.28
N VAL A 234 -10.12 -1.21 -18.49
CA VAL A 234 -9.45 -0.04 -19.08
C VAL A 234 -10.47 1.01 -19.49
N GLU A 235 -10.03 2.23 -19.80
CA GLU A 235 -10.95 3.33 -20.17
C GLU A 235 -11.31 3.38 -21.65
N ARG A 236 -10.45 2.86 -22.57
CA ARG A 236 -10.58 3.00 -24.02
C ARG A 236 -10.31 1.69 -24.75
N GLU A 237 -10.93 1.52 -25.93
CA GLU A 237 -10.69 0.34 -26.79
C GLU A 237 -9.22 0.22 -27.25
N SER A 238 -8.56 1.36 -27.52
CA SER A 238 -7.12 1.36 -27.85
C SER A 238 -6.27 0.77 -26.73
N GLN A 239 -6.59 1.07 -25.47
CA GLN A 239 -5.91 0.52 -24.31
C GLN A 239 -6.16 -0.98 -24.14
N LYS A 240 -7.36 -1.48 -24.47
CA LYS A 240 -7.70 -2.90 -24.42
C LYS A 240 -6.76 -3.73 -25.30
N GLY A 241 -6.50 -3.29 -26.53
CA GLY A 241 -5.56 -3.95 -27.43
C GLY A 241 -4.14 -4.02 -26.85
N MET A 242 -3.67 -2.95 -26.21
CA MET A 242 -2.34 -2.89 -25.56
C MET A 242 -2.23 -3.86 -24.39
N VAL A 243 -3.26 -3.94 -23.54
CA VAL A 243 -3.30 -4.85 -22.37
C VAL A 243 -3.43 -6.31 -22.80
N ILE A 244 -4.15 -6.61 -23.88
CA ILE A 244 -4.18 -7.98 -24.44
C ILE A 244 -2.81 -8.35 -25.00
N GLY A 245 -2.18 -7.44 -25.74
CA GLY A 245 -0.91 -7.63 -26.43
C GLY A 245 -1.00 -8.53 -27.66
N LYS A 246 0.08 -8.58 -28.44
CA LYS A 246 0.15 -9.40 -29.67
C LYS A 246 -0.09 -10.88 -29.32
N GLY A 247 -1.05 -11.51 -29.98
CA GLY A 247 -1.41 -12.91 -29.71
C GLY A 247 -1.83 -13.20 -28.26
N ALA A 248 -2.40 -12.21 -27.58
CA ALA A 248 -2.77 -12.28 -26.16
C ALA A 248 -1.59 -12.54 -25.18
N ALA A 249 -0.36 -12.23 -25.57
CA ALA A 249 0.83 -12.54 -24.78
C ALA A 249 0.85 -11.76 -23.45
N MET A 250 0.47 -10.47 -23.43
CA MET A 250 0.54 -9.65 -22.22
C MET A 250 -0.47 -10.11 -21.18
N ILE A 251 -1.74 -10.28 -21.54
CA ILE A 251 -2.77 -10.74 -20.59
C ILE A 251 -2.49 -12.14 -20.08
N LYS A 252 -1.95 -13.03 -20.91
CA LYS A 252 -1.53 -14.38 -20.51
C LYS A 252 -0.39 -14.33 -19.48
N THR A 253 0.58 -13.44 -19.68
CA THR A 253 1.70 -13.24 -18.72
C THR A 253 1.18 -12.70 -17.39
N ILE A 254 0.32 -11.66 -17.42
CA ILE A 254 -0.30 -11.12 -16.21
C ILE A 254 -1.04 -12.23 -15.44
N ARG A 255 -1.86 -13.03 -16.13
CA ARG A 255 -2.59 -14.16 -15.53
C ARG A 255 -1.65 -15.17 -14.86
N VAL A 256 -0.60 -15.62 -15.58
CA VAL A 256 0.35 -16.63 -15.08
C VAL A 256 1.08 -16.13 -13.84
N GLU A 257 1.60 -14.91 -13.87
CA GLU A 257 2.33 -14.33 -12.74
C GLU A 257 1.41 -14.04 -11.54
N SER A 258 0.16 -13.65 -11.79
CA SER A 258 -0.85 -13.54 -10.73
C SER A 258 -1.07 -14.88 -10.04
N ILE A 259 -1.27 -15.97 -10.79
CA ILE A 259 -1.46 -17.31 -10.21
C ILE A 259 -0.23 -17.75 -9.41
N LYS A 260 1.00 -17.45 -9.88
CA LYS A 260 2.23 -17.76 -9.13
C LYS A 260 2.29 -17.05 -7.79
N THR A 261 1.90 -15.77 -7.75
CA THR A 261 1.86 -14.97 -6.52
C THR A 261 0.76 -15.46 -5.58
N LEU A 262 -0.46 -15.70 -6.09
CA LEU A 262 -1.59 -16.19 -5.32
C LEU A 262 -1.30 -17.54 -4.64
N ARG A 263 -0.57 -18.44 -5.29
CA ARG A 263 -0.14 -19.73 -4.72
C ARG A 263 0.80 -19.61 -3.52
N LYS A 264 1.49 -18.49 -3.37
CA LYS A 264 2.37 -18.24 -2.21
C LYS A 264 1.60 -17.67 -1.02
N ILE A 265 0.45 -17.05 -1.28
CA ILE A 265 -0.33 -16.29 -0.30
C ILE A 265 -1.48 -17.14 0.27
N PHE A 266 -2.14 -17.93 -0.59
CA PHE A 266 -3.29 -18.72 -0.19
C PHE A 266 -2.94 -20.20 0.00
N PRO A 267 -3.48 -20.86 1.04
CA PRO A 267 -3.23 -22.28 1.30
C PRO A 267 -4.00 -23.21 0.34
N TYR A 268 -4.79 -22.65 -0.57
CA TYR A 268 -5.56 -23.36 -1.59
C TYR A 268 -5.17 -22.91 -2.99
N ARG A 269 -5.53 -23.71 -3.99
CA ARG A 269 -5.30 -23.38 -5.39
C ARG A 269 -6.27 -22.31 -5.86
N VAL A 270 -5.76 -21.32 -6.60
CA VAL A 270 -6.59 -20.34 -7.32
C VAL A 270 -6.50 -20.62 -8.82
N ASP A 271 -7.64 -20.87 -9.46
CA ASP A 271 -7.78 -20.90 -10.91
C ASP A 271 -8.42 -19.60 -11.40
N LEU A 272 -7.72 -18.88 -12.28
CA LEU A 272 -8.04 -17.51 -12.66
C LEU A 272 -8.47 -17.45 -14.14
N ASP A 273 -9.73 -17.10 -14.40
CA ASP A 273 -10.23 -16.64 -15.70
C ASP A 273 -10.10 -15.11 -15.77
N LEU A 274 -9.04 -14.62 -16.47
CA LEU A 274 -8.74 -13.19 -16.58
C LEU A 274 -9.04 -12.69 -17.98
N GLN A 275 -9.90 -11.68 -18.08
CA GLN A 275 -10.31 -11.06 -19.32
C GLN A 275 -10.11 -9.54 -19.29
N VAL A 276 -10.09 -8.87 -20.46
CA VAL A 276 -9.97 -7.39 -20.56
C VAL A 276 -11.30 -6.78 -20.96
N LYS A 277 -11.78 -5.79 -20.18
CA LYS A 277 -13.05 -5.09 -20.40
C LYS A 277 -12.82 -3.59 -20.52
N VAL A 278 -13.58 -2.91 -21.39
CA VAL A 278 -13.59 -1.45 -21.45
C VAL A 278 -14.71 -0.89 -20.59
N ASN A 279 -14.34 0.02 -19.69
CA ASN A 279 -15.27 0.79 -18.88
C ASN A 279 -14.94 2.28 -19.03
N LYS A 280 -15.60 2.95 -19.95
CA LYS A 280 -15.31 4.34 -20.32
C LYS A 280 -15.41 5.27 -19.12
N ASN A 281 -14.39 6.13 -18.94
CA ASN A 281 -14.33 7.18 -17.91
C ASN A 281 -14.61 6.67 -16.48
N TRP A 282 -14.18 5.46 -16.14
CA TRP A 282 -14.47 4.85 -14.84
C TRP A 282 -13.99 5.70 -13.66
N ARG A 283 -12.89 6.45 -13.82
CA ARG A 283 -12.33 7.35 -12.79
C ARG A 283 -13.21 8.55 -12.43
N GLN A 284 -14.31 8.77 -13.18
CA GLN A 284 -15.30 9.83 -12.94
C GLN A 284 -16.64 9.25 -12.42
N LYS A 285 -16.79 7.93 -12.36
CA LYS A 285 -18.04 7.24 -11.98
C LYS A 285 -18.04 6.92 -10.49
N ASP A 286 -18.84 7.64 -9.70
CA ASP A 286 -18.98 7.43 -8.26
C ASP A 286 -19.30 5.98 -7.85
N PRO A 287 -20.20 5.23 -8.50
CA PRO A 287 -20.46 3.85 -8.12
C PRO A 287 -19.23 2.95 -8.21
N ILE A 288 -18.37 3.19 -9.23
CA ILE A 288 -17.14 2.42 -9.40
C ILE A 288 -16.10 2.85 -8.38
N LEU A 289 -15.91 4.17 -8.20
CA LEU A 289 -14.97 4.70 -7.22
C LEU A 289 -15.35 4.25 -5.80
N ASN A 290 -16.63 4.26 -5.44
CA ASN A 290 -17.09 3.80 -4.14
C ASN A 290 -16.89 2.28 -3.93
N LYS A 291 -16.98 1.47 -5.01
CA LYS A 291 -16.66 0.03 -4.97
C LYS A 291 -15.16 -0.22 -4.80
N LEU A 292 -14.32 0.61 -5.46
CA LEU A 292 -12.86 0.46 -5.49
C LEU A 292 -12.15 1.07 -4.26
N LEU A 293 -12.77 2.07 -3.64
CA LEU A 293 -12.24 2.83 -2.49
C LEU A 293 -13.09 2.52 -1.25
N LYS A 294 -13.04 1.25 -0.82
CA LYS A 294 -13.73 0.80 0.40
C LYS A 294 -12.92 1.09 1.64
#